data_03a3df5d01ec04e2d3a93df29488a23c
#
_entry.id   03a3df5d01ec04e2d3a93df29488a23c
#
_cell.length_a   1.000
_cell.length_b   1.000
_cell.length_c   1.000
_cell.angle_alpha   90.00
_cell.angle_beta   90.00
_cell.angle_gamma   90.00
#
_symmetry.space_group_name_H-M   'P 1'
#
loop_
_entity.id
_entity.type
_entity.pdbx_description
1 polymer ?
#
loop_
_entity_poly.entity_id
_entity_poly.type
_entity_poly.pdbx_seq_one_letter_code
_entity_poly.pdbx_strand_id
1 'polypeptide(L)'
;MDEKFIGGGTVCYPASGAMINYASIRTTHGPIHFAGTETAIKYMGTMAAAVQAGQRAALEVLDNLRPQSLTAQDYLILKESQSKFYTGNRKKAADFSVYRWTIIFPSIAVIAAWTAIKLRNTYGHLVVPM
;
A
#
# COMPACT_ATOMS: atom_id res chain seq x y z
N MET A 1 2.96 1.29 -34.24
CA MET A 1 4.07 0.63 -33.53
C MET A 1 3.98 -0.85 -33.88
N ASP A 2 4.66 -1.25 -34.92
CA ASP A 2 4.54 -2.63 -35.45
C ASP A 2 5.79 -3.49 -35.17
N GLU A 3 6.52 -3.11 -34.09
CA GLU A 3 7.65 -3.90 -33.62
C GLU A 3 7.19 -5.18 -32.96
N LYS A 4 7.74 -6.31 -33.38
CA LYS A 4 7.32 -7.66 -32.98
C LYS A 4 7.29 -7.88 -31.46
N PHE A 5 8.08 -7.12 -30.69
CA PHE A 5 8.22 -7.28 -29.24
C PHE A 5 7.70 -6.07 -28.45
N ILE A 6 7.06 -5.10 -29.09
CA ILE A 6 6.46 -3.93 -28.44
C ILE A 6 4.95 -4.08 -28.51
N GLY A 7 4.34 -4.48 -27.39
CA GLY A 7 2.91 -4.75 -27.30
C GLY A 7 2.04 -3.57 -26.89
N GLY A 8 2.59 -2.36 -26.70
CA GLY A 8 1.79 -1.26 -26.18
C GLY A 8 2.47 0.11 -26.11
N GLY A 9 1.75 1.07 -25.56
CA GLY A 9 2.22 2.45 -25.35
C GLY A 9 2.99 2.65 -24.04
N THR A 10 3.33 3.92 -23.76
CA THR A 10 4.20 4.32 -22.65
C THR A 10 3.58 4.19 -21.26
N VAL A 11 2.27 4.01 -21.14
CA VAL A 11 1.58 3.90 -19.85
C VAL A 11 0.55 2.76 -19.91
N CYS A 12 0.63 1.87 -18.94
CA CYS A 12 -0.35 0.80 -18.75
C CYS A 12 -1.37 1.21 -17.69
N TYR A 13 -2.65 1.13 -18.01
CA TYR A 13 -3.74 1.31 -17.05
C TYR A 13 -4.20 -0.07 -16.57
N PRO A 14 -3.89 -0.44 -15.31
CA PRO A 14 -4.32 -1.72 -14.78
C PRO A 14 -5.84 -1.77 -14.64
N ALA A 15 -6.41 -2.94 -14.88
CA ALA A 15 -7.83 -3.19 -14.67
C ALA A 15 -8.22 -2.96 -13.19
N SER A 16 -9.50 -2.71 -12.94
CA SER A 16 -10.01 -2.52 -11.57
C SER A 16 -9.64 -3.71 -10.69
N GLY A 17 -9.04 -3.44 -9.52
CA GLY A 17 -8.56 -4.45 -8.59
C GLY A 17 -7.13 -4.96 -8.85
N ALA A 18 -6.55 -4.77 -10.04
CA ALA A 18 -5.20 -5.25 -10.35
C ALA A 18 -4.09 -4.49 -9.60
N MET A 19 -4.39 -3.31 -9.07
CA MET A 19 -3.43 -2.51 -8.27
C MET A 19 -2.91 -3.22 -7.03
N ILE A 20 -3.61 -4.20 -6.50
CA ILE A 20 -3.16 -5.00 -5.35
C ILE A 20 -1.89 -5.80 -5.68
N ASN A 21 -1.75 -6.22 -6.94
CA ASN A 21 -0.61 -6.99 -7.42
C ASN A 21 0.53 -6.09 -7.96
N TYR A 22 0.34 -4.78 -7.95
CA TYR A 22 1.32 -3.85 -8.53
C TYR A 22 2.68 -3.86 -7.82
N ALA A 23 2.67 -4.23 -6.53
CA ALA A 23 3.89 -4.43 -5.75
C ALA A 23 4.78 -5.55 -6.29
N SER A 24 4.18 -6.61 -6.85
CA SER A 24 4.92 -7.77 -7.34
C SER A 24 5.77 -7.49 -8.59
N ILE A 25 5.39 -6.48 -9.40
CA ILE A 25 6.17 -6.06 -10.58
C ILE A 25 7.56 -5.55 -10.20
N ARG A 26 7.74 -5.07 -8.97
CA ARG A 26 9.03 -4.57 -8.46
C ARG A 26 9.84 -5.63 -7.75
N THR A 27 9.24 -6.76 -7.45
CA THR A 27 9.90 -7.84 -6.75
C THR A 27 10.79 -8.60 -7.71
N THR A 28 12.03 -8.87 -7.31
CA THR A 28 12.95 -9.70 -8.07
C THR A 28 12.48 -11.15 -8.07
N HIS A 29 12.60 -11.83 -9.20
CA HIS A 29 12.30 -13.25 -9.32
C HIS A 29 13.58 -14.02 -9.67
N GLY A 30 14.28 -14.50 -8.67
CA GLY A 30 15.60 -15.11 -8.83
C GLY A 30 16.58 -14.11 -9.46
N PRO A 31 17.22 -14.43 -10.58
CA PRO A 31 18.15 -13.53 -11.26
C PRO A 31 17.48 -12.44 -12.12
N ILE A 32 16.13 -12.42 -12.19
CA ILE A 32 15.38 -11.50 -13.04
C ILE A 32 15.04 -10.24 -12.25
N HIS A 33 15.48 -9.09 -12.76
CA HIS A 33 15.21 -7.77 -12.22
C HIS A 33 14.41 -6.94 -13.23
N PHE A 34 13.37 -6.28 -12.78
CA PHE A 34 12.51 -5.47 -13.65
C PHE A 34 12.87 -3.98 -13.53
N ALA A 35 13.06 -3.34 -14.68
CA ALA A 35 13.36 -1.91 -14.76
C ALA A 35 12.45 -1.29 -15.83
N GLY A 36 11.42 -0.62 -15.41
CA GLY A 36 10.49 0.10 -16.28
C GLY A 36 9.85 1.22 -15.51
N THR A 37 9.20 2.17 -16.19
CA THR A 37 8.53 3.30 -15.55
C THR A 37 7.49 2.86 -14.53
N GLU A 38 6.88 1.70 -14.76
CA GLU A 38 5.88 1.06 -13.92
C GLU A 38 6.46 0.62 -12.57
N THR A 39 7.76 0.35 -12.53
CA THR A 39 8.45 -0.06 -11.30
C THR A 39 9.03 1.12 -10.52
N ALA A 40 8.87 2.35 -11.00
CA ALA A 40 9.30 3.56 -10.30
C ALA A 40 8.39 3.90 -9.10
N ILE A 41 8.93 4.64 -8.13
CA ILE A 41 8.18 5.09 -6.95
C ILE A 41 7.43 6.39 -7.24
N LYS A 42 7.99 7.24 -8.09
CA LYS A 42 7.46 8.56 -8.41
C LYS A 42 7.44 8.78 -9.91
N TYR A 43 6.51 9.60 -10.35
CA TYR A 43 6.42 10.06 -11.75
C TYR A 43 6.30 8.94 -12.78
N MET A 44 5.60 7.86 -12.44
CA MET A 44 5.35 6.73 -13.33
C MET A 44 4.91 7.20 -14.73
N GLY A 45 5.43 6.56 -15.78
CA GLY A 45 5.18 6.94 -17.18
C GLY A 45 6.07 8.08 -17.69
N THR A 46 7.03 8.58 -16.92
CA THR A 46 7.97 9.63 -17.35
C THR A 46 9.38 9.10 -17.56
N MET A 47 10.21 9.86 -18.27
CA MET A 47 11.63 9.54 -18.46
C MET A 47 12.39 9.52 -17.13
N ALA A 48 12.08 10.43 -16.21
CA ALA A 48 12.68 10.44 -14.88
C ALA A 48 12.38 9.16 -14.09
N ALA A 49 11.16 8.64 -14.22
CA ALA A 49 10.78 7.35 -13.62
C ALA A 49 11.55 6.18 -14.22
N ALA A 50 11.77 6.18 -15.55
CA ALA A 50 12.57 5.15 -16.23
C ALA A 50 14.02 5.14 -15.71
N VAL A 51 14.65 6.31 -15.57
CA VAL A 51 16.00 6.45 -15.00
C VAL A 51 16.05 5.95 -13.56
N GLN A 52 15.09 6.36 -12.72
CA GLN A 52 15.01 5.90 -11.32
C GLN A 52 14.87 4.38 -11.22
N ALA A 53 14.00 3.79 -12.02
CA ALA A 53 13.78 2.34 -12.03
C ALA A 53 15.02 1.58 -12.53
N GLY A 54 15.70 2.11 -13.55
CA GLY A 54 16.95 1.55 -14.07
C GLY A 54 18.08 1.59 -13.04
N GLN A 55 18.27 2.72 -12.35
CA GLN A 55 19.25 2.84 -11.27
C GLN A 55 18.97 1.83 -10.15
N ARG A 56 17.74 1.71 -9.70
CA ARG A 56 17.35 0.72 -8.70
C ARG A 56 17.68 -0.70 -9.13
N ALA A 57 17.27 -1.10 -10.33
CA ALA A 57 17.51 -2.44 -10.84
C ALA A 57 19.01 -2.74 -10.99
N ALA A 58 19.79 -1.77 -11.46
CA ALA A 58 21.24 -1.90 -11.56
C ALA A 58 21.90 -2.10 -10.19
N LEU A 59 21.47 -1.35 -9.17
CA LEU A 59 21.96 -1.50 -7.80
C LEU A 59 21.57 -2.85 -7.19
N GLU A 60 20.35 -3.34 -7.44
CA GLU A 60 19.92 -4.68 -7.01
C GLU A 60 20.79 -5.79 -7.63
N VAL A 61 21.12 -5.67 -8.93
CA VAL A 61 22.02 -6.62 -9.61
C VAL A 61 23.42 -6.53 -9.04
N LEU A 62 23.94 -5.33 -8.80
CA LEU A 62 25.27 -5.13 -8.20
C LEU A 62 25.34 -5.68 -6.79
N ASP A 63 24.32 -5.51 -5.98
CA ASP A 63 24.25 -6.07 -4.63
C ASP A 63 24.36 -7.60 -4.63
N ASN A 64 23.73 -8.25 -5.62
CA ASN A 64 23.80 -9.70 -5.77
C ASN A 64 25.14 -10.20 -6.32
N LEU A 65 25.72 -9.49 -7.27
CA LEU A 65 26.93 -9.94 -7.97
C LEU A 65 28.23 -9.46 -7.32
N ARG A 66 28.26 -8.21 -6.84
CA ARG A 66 29.44 -7.53 -6.32
C ARG A 66 29.08 -6.56 -5.20
N PRO A 67 28.64 -7.02 -4.03
CA PRO A 67 28.24 -6.14 -2.93
C PRO A 67 29.35 -5.18 -2.48
N GLN A 68 30.61 -5.59 -2.62
CA GLN A 68 31.78 -4.74 -2.27
C GLN A 68 31.96 -3.51 -3.20
N SER A 69 31.29 -3.45 -4.34
CA SER A 69 31.38 -2.31 -5.26
C SER A 69 30.37 -1.20 -4.92
N LEU A 70 29.41 -1.48 -4.04
CA LEU A 70 28.37 -0.54 -3.63
C LEU A 70 28.91 0.44 -2.58
N THR A 71 28.56 1.71 -2.76
CA THR A 71 28.84 2.75 -1.78
C THR A 71 27.75 2.80 -0.70
N ALA A 72 28.03 3.46 0.43
CA ALA A 72 27.03 3.67 1.48
C ALA A 72 25.79 4.44 0.95
N GLN A 73 25.98 5.34 -0.02
CA GLN A 73 24.88 6.05 -0.65
C GLN A 73 23.98 5.13 -1.51
N ASP A 74 24.57 4.16 -2.21
CA ASP A 74 23.83 3.20 -3.02
C ASP A 74 22.93 2.32 -2.15
N TYR A 75 23.42 1.90 -0.99
CA TYR A 75 22.61 1.18 0.00
C TYR A 75 21.46 2.01 0.56
N LEU A 76 21.64 3.32 0.76
CA LEU A 76 20.56 4.22 1.18
C LEU A 76 19.48 4.33 0.09
N ILE A 77 19.87 4.44 -1.17
CA ILE A 77 18.95 4.49 -2.32
C ILE A 77 18.14 3.19 -2.40
N LEU A 78 18.79 2.03 -2.29
CA LEU A 78 18.13 0.73 -2.27
C LEU A 78 17.11 0.63 -1.14
N LYS A 79 17.53 0.95 0.08
CA LYS A 79 16.68 0.91 1.27
C LYS A 79 15.49 1.87 1.17
N GLU A 80 15.70 3.08 0.67
CA GLU A 80 14.64 4.05 0.44
C GLU A 80 13.65 3.56 -0.61
N SER A 81 14.13 2.97 -1.70
CA SER A 81 13.31 2.43 -2.77
C SER A 81 12.41 1.29 -2.29
N GLN A 82 12.88 0.45 -1.40
CA GLN A 82 12.12 -0.64 -0.81
C GLN A 82 11.13 -0.15 0.25
N SER A 83 11.55 0.74 1.16
CA SER A 83 10.72 1.19 2.29
C SER A 83 9.51 2.02 1.88
N LYS A 84 9.65 2.91 0.90
CA LYS A 84 8.54 3.78 0.44
C LYS A 84 7.38 3.03 -0.19
N PHE A 85 7.65 1.88 -0.78
CA PHE A 85 6.60 1.09 -1.40
C PHE A 85 5.75 0.34 -0.37
N TYR A 86 6.38 -0.21 0.66
CA TYR A 86 5.68 -0.98 1.70
C TYR A 86 4.93 -0.11 2.71
N THR A 87 5.39 1.11 2.98
CA THR A 87 4.76 1.98 3.99
C THR A 87 3.52 2.72 3.50
N GLY A 88 3.41 3.02 2.21
CA GLY A 88 2.27 3.78 1.66
C GLY A 88 0.91 3.10 1.83
N ASN A 89 0.85 1.78 1.68
CA ASN A 89 -0.40 1.02 1.78
C ASN A 89 -0.73 0.55 3.21
N ARG A 90 0.28 0.30 4.03
CA ARG A 90 0.05 -0.22 5.39
C ARG A 90 -0.48 0.85 6.35
N LYS A 91 0.00 2.09 6.24
CA LYS A 91 -0.49 3.20 7.10
C LYS A 91 -1.95 3.55 6.79
N LYS A 92 -2.34 3.64 5.51
CA LYS A 92 -3.74 3.95 5.14
C LYS A 92 -4.73 2.85 5.57
N ALA A 93 -4.34 1.59 5.50
CA ALA A 93 -5.20 0.49 5.95
C ALA A 93 -5.34 0.44 7.48
N ALA A 94 -4.26 0.72 8.23
CA ALA A 94 -4.29 0.78 9.69
C ALA A 94 -5.11 1.98 10.19
N ASP A 95 -4.94 3.17 9.60
CA ASP A 95 -5.70 4.37 9.97
C ASP A 95 -7.20 4.21 9.68
N PHE A 96 -7.56 3.57 8.56
CA PHE A 96 -8.97 3.31 8.25
C PHE A 96 -9.61 2.29 9.21
N SER A 97 -8.86 1.29 9.66
CA SER A 97 -9.32 0.32 10.65
C SER A 97 -9.58 0.99 12.01
N VAL A 98 -8.64 1.78 12.51
CA VAL A 98 -8.78 2.51 13.79
C VAL A 98 -9.95 3.49 13.72
N TYR A 99 -10.10 4.23 12.61
CA TYR A 99 -11.20 5.19 12.43
C TYR A 99 -12.58 4.51 12.44
N ARG A 100 -12.72 3.32 11.85
CA ARG A 100 -13.96 2.53 11.93
C ARG A 100 -14.35 2.19 13.35
N TRP A 101 -13.41 1.75 14.17
CA TRP A 101 -13.68 1.35 15.55
C TRP A 101 -14.00 2.53 16.46
N THR A 102 -13.34 3.67 16.27
CA THR A 102 -13.60 4.88 17.09
C THR A 102 -14.96 5.52 16.85
N ILE A 103 -15.58 5.30 15.70
CA ILE A 103 -16.93 5.82 15.40
C ILE A 103 -18.00 4.80 15.77
N ILE A 104 -17.80 3.51 15.51
CA ILE A 104 -18.84 2.48 15.70
C ILE A 104 -19.09 2.20 17.17
N PHE A 105 -18.05 2.09 18.00
CA PHE A 105 -18.21 1.78 19.42
C PHE A 105 -18.99 2.82 20.21
N PRO A 106 -18.71 4.13 20.12
CA PRO A 106 -19.51 5.11 20.86
C PRO A 106 -20.96 5.17 20.40
N SER A 107 -21.25 4.96 19.11
CA SER A 107 -22.63 4.97 18.62
C SER A 107 -23.45 3.80 19.14
N ILE A 108 -22.87 2.60 19.26
CA ILE A 108 -23.52 1.43 19.85
C ILE A 108 -23.80 1.66 21.35
N ALA A 109 -22.84 2.23 22.08
CA ALA A 109 -22.99 2.54 23.50
C ALA A 109 -24.12 3.55 23.77
N VAL A 110 -24.23 4.58 22.94
CA VAL A 110 -25.30 5.59 23.03
C VAL A 110 -26.67 4.98 22.73
N ILE A 111 -26.78 4.13 21.72
CA ILE A 111 -28.04 3.43 21.39
C ILE A 111 -28.44 2.48 22.53
N ALA A 112 -27.49 1.72 23.10
CA ALA A 112 -27.76 0.83 24.22
C ALA A 112 -28.20 1.57 25.48
N ALA A 113 -27.56 2.70 25.80
CA ALA A 113 -27.97 3.54 26.94
C ALA A 113 -29.36 4.15 26.71
N TRP A 114 -29.65 4.62 25.52
CA TRP A 114 -30.96 5.18 25.16
C TRP A 114 -32.08 4.13 25.24
N THR A 115 -31.86 2.92 24.76
CA THR A 115 -32.83 1.81 24.87
C THR A 115 -33.03 1.39 26.32
N ALA A 116 -32.00 1.33 27.13
CA ALA A 116 -32.10 1.02 28.56
C ALA A 116 -32.92 2.07 29.33
N ILE A 117 -32.71 3.36 29.04
CA ILE A 117 -33.48 4.47 29.63
C ILE A 117 -34.94 4.38 29.22
N LYS A 118 -35.20 4.11 27.93
CA LYS A 118 -36.55 3.99 27.40
C LYS A 118 -37.29 2.80 28.01
N LEU A 119 -36.66 1.64 28.15
CA LEU A 119 -37.21 0.47 28.81
C LEU A 119 -37.52 0.74 30.28
N ARG A 120 -36.63 1.40 31.00
CA ARG A 120 -36.86 1.78 32.41
C ARG A 120 -38.07 2.72 32.58
N ASN A 121 -38.22 3.69 31.69
CA ASN A 121 -39.34 4.63 31.72
C ASN A 121 -40.67 3.96 31.32
N THR A 122 -40.65 2.95 30.46
CA THR A 122 -41.88 2.28 29.99
C THR A 122 -42.34 1.20 30.99
N TYR A 123 -41.40 0.50 31.65
CA TYR A 123 -41.72 -0.64 32.54
C TYR A 123 -41.43 -0.38 34.02
N GLY A 124 -40.87 0.79 34.37
CA GLY A 124 -40.52 1.16 35.74
C GLY A 124 -41.72 1.26 36.69
N HIS A 125 -42.95 1.31 36.17
CA HIS A 125 -44.17 1.32 36.96
C HIS A 125 -44.71 -0.08 37.31
N LEU A 126 -44.08 -1.15 36.82
CA LEU A 126 -44.50 -2.54 37.05
C LEU A 126 -43.76 -3.23 38.20
N VAL A 127 -42.79 -2.57 38.83
CA VAL A 127 -42.13 -3.09 40.02
C VAL A 127 -42.87 -2.54 41.25
N VAL A 128 -43.88 -3.26 41.70
CA VAL A 128 -44.54 -3.02 43.00
C VAL A 128 -43.63 -3.57 44.10
N PRO A 129 -43.25 -2.79 45.10
CA PRO A 129 -42.53 -3.32 46.26
C PRO A 129 -43.50 -4.19 47.09
N MET A 130 -43.09 -5.42 47.35
CA MET A 130 -43.61 -6.17 48.52
C MET A 130 -42.96 -5.65 49.77
#